data_9e991a8db1c9d0baa4e473ba75cae918
#
_entry.id   9e991a8db1c9d0baa4e473ba75cae918
#
_cell.length_a   1.000
_cell.length_b   1.000
_cell.length_c   1.000
_cell.angle_alpha   90.00
_cell.angle_beta   90.00
_cell.angle_gamma   90.00
#
_symmetry.space_group_name_H-M   'P 1'
#
loop_
_entity.id
_entity.type
_entity.pdbx_description
1 polymer ?
#
loop_
_entity_poly.entity_id
_entity_poly.type
_entity_poly.pdbx_seq_one_letter_code
_entity_poly.pdbx_strand_id
1 'polypeptide(L)'
;EKYAEAADRDDVKAIVLTGAAGKFCGGFDINVFTKVHETGDVSLMPDVSVDLVSNMMEDGKKPSVAAIQGLALGGGLELIMGCHARISTPEAQLGLPELTLGVIPGFGGTQRLPRLVGLPKAIEMMLQSKFITAKEGKERGLIDALCSPDDLIKISRFWALEIANYRKPWIKSLGRTDRLGSLSEARAVLSMARQQAKKVAANMPQHQACLDVVEEGVLYGGQAGVLKEAKVFKELVLSTTSRALVHVFFAQRSTTKVPGVTDIQLKPRKIRKVAVIGGGLMGSGIATALLVSNISVVLKEVNPQFLQRGQKTIAAGNLEGLVKRGSLTKDKMSKAISLLKGALDYSDFKDVDMVIEAVIEKVPLKQSIFADIEKICPPHCILATNTSTIDLNIVGEKTNSQDRIIGAHFFSPAHIMPLLEIVRTERTSPQAILDLITVGKMIKKVPVVVGNCTGFAVNRTFFPYGQAAHLLVSLGIDLFRIDRVISNFGMPMGPF
;
A
#
# COMPACT_ATOMS: atom_id res chain seq x y z
N GLU A 1 16.10 19.68 -18.37
CA GLU A 1 16.30 20.46 -19.61
C GLU A 1 15.25 21.54 -19.76
N LYS A 2 13.95 21.24 -19.88
CA LYS A 2 12.88 22.25 -20.09
C LYS A 2 12.72 23.26 -18.97
N TYR A 3 13.00 22.88 -17.73
CA TYR A 3 12.99 23.82 -16.61
C TYR A 3 14.16 24.82 -16.74
N ALA A 4 15.36 24.34 -17.08
CA ALA A 4 16.54 25.18 -17.31
C ALA A 4 16.30 26.16 -18.47
N GLU A 5 15.78 25.67 -19.60
CA GLU A 5 15.41 26.50 -20.76
C GLU A 5 14.44 27.63 -20.34
N ALA A 6 13.40 27.30 -19.57
CA ALA A 6 12.43 28.31 -19.09
C ALA A 6 13.06 29.28 -18.08
N ALA A 7 14.00 28.81 -17.25
CA ALA A 7 14.69 29.65 -16.27
C ALA A 7 15.63 30.66 -16.94
N ASP A 8 16.21 30.34 -18.08
CA ASP A 8 17.18 31.22 -18.80
C ASP A 8 16.51 32.20 -19.77
N ARG A 9 15.26 31.98 -20.18
CA ARG A 9 14.57 32.84 -21.17
C ARG A 9 14.13 34.19 -20.57
N ASP A 10 14.44 35.29 -21.17
CA ASP A 10 14.08 36.65 -20.70
C ASP A 10 12.58 36.95 -20.77
N ASP A 11 11.85 36.31 -21.68
CA ASP A 11 10.39 36.45 -21.82
C ASP A 11 9.58 35.65 -20.79
N VAL A 12 10.22 34.78 -20.01
CA VAL A 12 9.58 33.99 -18.93
C VAL A 12 9.78 34.69 -17.58
N LYS A 13 8.69 35.11 -16.94
CA LYS A 13 8.69 35.76 -15.61
C LYS A 13 8.59 34.79 -14.45
N ALA A 14 7.91 33.68 -14.64
CA ALA A 14 7.66 32.66 -13.61
C ALA A 14 7.37 31.31 -14.27
N ILE A 15 7.53 30.23 -13.50
CA ILE A 15 7.37 28.85 -13.98
C ILE A 15 6.22 28.16 -13.23
N VAL A 16 5.34 27.47 -13.95
CA VAL A 16 4.34 26.58 -13.35
C VAL A 16 4.70 25.14 -13.72
N LEU A 17 4.97 24.33 -12.70
CA LEU A 17 5.24 22.90 -12.86
C LEU A 17 3.96 22.10 -12.65
N THR A 18 3.56 21.29 -13.62
CA THR A 18 2.37 20.44 -13.54
C THR A 18 2.59 19.09 -14.19
N GLY A 19 1.72 18.14 -13.88
CA GLY A 19 1.71 16.81 -14.52
C GLY A 19 0.68 16.73 -15.65
N ALA A 20 0.65 15.59 -16.32
CA ALA A 20 -0.29 15.28 -17.40
C ALA A 20 -1.36 14.28 -16.96
N ALA A 21 -2.48 14.22 -17.69
CA ALA A 21 -3.56 13.26 -17.52
C ALA A 21 -4.09 13.14 -16.07
N GLY A 22 -4.23 14.28 -15.38
CA GLY A 22 -4.78 14.32 -14.02
C GLY A 22 -3.88 13.74 -12.93
N LYS A 23 -2.57 13.59 -13.19
CA LYS A 23 -1.58 13.12 -12.21
C LYS A 23 -0.37 14.03 -12.24
N PHE A 24 0.18 14.36 -11.08
CA PHE A 24 1.39 15.18 -11.01
C PHE A 24 2.63 14.34 -11.33
N CYS A 25 3.08 13.54 -10.36
CA CYS A 25 4.25 12.68 -10.52
C CYS A 25 4.24 11.56 -9.45
N GLY A 26 4.42 10.32 -9.89
CA GLY A 26 4.49 9.15 -9.00
C GLY A 26 5.86 8.90 -8.38
N GLY A 27 6.85 9.75 -8.67
CA GLY A 27 8.22 9.62 -8.19
C GLY A 27 9.22 9.20 -9.25
N PHE A 28 10.38 8.72 -8.79
CA PHE A 28 11.48 8.28 -9.63
C PHE A 28 11.18 6.93 -10.32
N ASP A 29 11.75 6.70 -11.50
CA ASP A 29 11.61 5.43 -12.20
C ASP A 29 12.42 4.32 -11.49
N ILE A 30 11.69 3.42 -10.82
CA ILE A 30 12.28 2.33 -10.03
C ILE A 30 13.05 1.33 -10.90
N ASN A 31 12.81 1.26 -12.24
CA ASN A 31 13.62 0.42 -13.12
C ASN A 31 15.10 0.83 -13.14
N VAL A 32 15.41 2.09 -12.85
CA VAL A 32 16.80 2.54 -12.70
C VAL A 32 17.47 1.86 -11.51
N PHE A 33 16.74 1.64 -10.40
CA PHE A 33 17.28 0.90 -9.25
C PHE A 33 17.70 -0.52 -9.64
N THR A 34 16.89 -1.22 -10.46
CA THR A 34 17.27 -2.55 -10.96
C THR A 34 18.60 -2.52 -11.71
N LYS A 35 18.78 -1.53 -12.59
CA LYS A 35 20.06 -1.36 -13.33
C LYS A 35 21.23 -1.08 -12.39
N VAL A 36 21.04 -0.20 -11.40
CA VAL A 36 22.07 0.09 -10.38
C VAL A 36 22.39 -1.17 -9.57
N HIS A 37 21.39 -1.98 -9.22
CA HIS A 37 21.60 -3.24 -8.50
C HIS A 37 22.38 -4.29 -9.32
N GLU A 38 22.17 -4.31 -10.63
CA GLU A 38 22.87 -5.24 -11.55
C GLU A 38 24.32 -4.83 -11.81
N THR A 39 24.54 -3.52 -11.99
CA THR A 39 25.86 -2.99 -12.39
C THR A 39 26.72 -2.54 -11.21
N GLY A 40 26.12 -2.19 -10.09
CA GLY A 40 26.78 -1.50 -8.98
C GLY A 40 27.09 -0.01 -9.26
N ASP A 41 26.68 0.51 -10.41
CA ASP A 41 26.99 1.86 -10.87
C ASP A 41 25.93 2.87 -10.44
N VAL A 42 26.23 3.64 -9.39
CA VAL A 42 25.35 4.71 -8.89
C VAL A 42 25.34 5.96 -9.79
N SER A 43 26.26 6.08 -10.75
CA SER A 43 26.27 7.22 -11.68
C SER A 43 25.09 7.21 -12.65
N LEU A 44 24.40 6.07 -12.78
CA LEU A 44 23.14 5.95 -13.50
C LEU A 44 22.00 6.74 -12.82
N MET A 45 22.18 7.14 -11.56
CA MET A 45 21.21 7.96 -10.84
C MET A 45 21.58 9.44 -10.95
N PRO A 46 20.71 10.27 -11.51
CA PRO A 46 20.98 11.69 -11.64
C PRO A 46 21.05 12.36 -10.25
N ASP A 47 22.01 13.26 -10.08
CA ASP A 47 22.10 14.09 -8.87
C ASP A 47 21.18 15.30 -8.99
N VAL A 48 19.89 15.08 -8.77
CA VAL A 48 18.86 16.13 -8.92
C VAL A 48 18.60 16.90 -7.64
N SER A 49 19.09 16.44 -6.49
CA SER A 49 18.77 17.06 -5.20
C SER A 49 19.40 18.44 -5.05
N VAL A 50 20.66 18.58 -5.37
CA VAL A 50 21.42 19.84 -5.27
C VAL A 50 21.22 20.70 -6.51
N ASP A 51 21.55 20.16 -7.69
CA ASP A 51 21.59 20.95 -8.91
C ASP A 51 20.20 21.39 -9.40
N LEU A 52 19.22 20.49 -9.41
CA LEU A 52 17.87 20.84 -9.87
C LEU A 52 17.04 21.45 -8.76
N VAL A 53 16.83 20.73 -7.63
CA VAL A 53 15.84 21.14 -6.65
C VAL A 53 16.32 22.32 -5.81
N SER A 54 17.57 22.29 -5.31
CA SER A 54 18.09 23.39 -4.51
C SER A 54 18.55 24.58 -5.36
N ASN A 55 19.48 24.37 -6.28
CA ASN A 55 20.11 25.50 -7.00
C ASN A 55 19.22 26.07 -8.09
N MET A 56 18.57 25.23 -8.90
CA MET A 56 17.82 25.69 -10.07
C MET A 56 16.38 26.07 -9.74
N MET A 57 15.71 25.31 -8.87
CA MET A 57 14.30 25.57 -8.55
C MET A 57 14.17 26.53 -7.36
N GLU A 58 14.71 26.17 -6.19
CA GLU A 58 14.50 26.93 -4.96
C GLU A 58 15.34 28.22 -4.90
N ASP A 59 16.62 28.18 -5.33
CA ASP A 59 17.50 29.33 -5.40
C ASP A 59 17.57 29.99 -6.77
N GLY A 60 16.75 29.49 -7.70
CA GLY A 60 16.70 30.02 -9.08
C GLY A 60 16.24 31.46 -9.19
N LYS A 61 16.55 32.08 -10.33
CA LYS A 61 16.25 33.50 -10.62
C LYS A 61 14.74 33.78 -10.82
N LYS A 62 13.94 32.74 -11.06
CA LYS A 62 12.52 32.87 -11.37
C LYS A 62 11.68 32.05 -10.40
N PRO A 63 10.56 32.57 -9.91
CA PRO A 63 9.70 31.82 -9.01
C PRO A 63 9.03 30.66 -9.74
N SER A 64 8.88 29.55 -9.03
CA SER A 64 8.17 28.37 -9.50
C SER A 64 6.99 28.04 -8.59
N VAL A 65 5.89 27.59 -9.20
CA VAL A 65 4.68 27.15 -8.52
C VAL A 65 4.30 25.76 -8.99
N ALA A 66 4.05 24.85 -8.07
CA ALA A 66 3.54 23.52 -8.40
C ALA A 66 2.01 23.54 -8.51
N ALA A 67 1.48 23.00 -9.61
CA ALA A 67 0.06 22.77 -9.86
C ALA A 67 -0.23 21.27 -9.75
N ILE A 68 -0.83 20.84 -8.64
CA ILE A 68 -0.84 19.44 -8.20
C ILE A 68 -2.23 18.83 -8.36
N GLN A 69 -2.31 17.72 -9.09
CA GLN A 69 -3.51 16.89 -9.20
C GLN A 69 -3.15 15.40 -9.11
N GLY A 70 -4.01 14.60 -8.49
CA GLY A 70 -3.82 13.16 -8.38
C GLY A 70 -2.69 12.79 -7.42
N LEU A 71 -1.60 12.25 -7.93
CA LEU A 71 -0.49 11.73 -7.10
C LEU A 71 0.74 12.64 -7.19
N ALA A 72 1.31 13.02 -6.05
CA ALA A 72 2.66 13.57 -5.94
C ALA A 72 3.41 12.77 -4.86
N LEU A 73 4.16 11.76 -5.29
CA LEU A 73 4.78 10.78 -4.40
C LEU A 73 6.29 10.74 -4.62
N GLY A 74 7.05 10.44 -3.56
CA GLY A 74 8.50 10.32 -3.62
C GLY A 74 9.14 11.57 -4.22
N GLY A 75 10.05 11.39 -5.18
CA GLY A 75 10.67 12.50 -5.90
C GLY A 75 9.67 13.51 -6.49
N GLY A 76 8.42 13.10 -6.79
CA GLY A 76 7.36 14.01 -7.21
C GLY A 76 6.94 14.98 -6.09
N LEU A 77 6.84 14.49 -4.85
CA LEU A 77 6.60 15.36 -3.69
C LEU A 77 7.82 16.21 -3.38
N GLU A 78 9.02 15.69 -3.54
CA GLU A 78 10.27 16.43 -3.32
C GLU A 78 10.41 17.61 -4.28
N LEU A 79 10.08 17.42 -5.55
CA LEU A 79 10.06 18.50 -6.55
C LEU A 79 9.10 19.63 -6.19
N ILE A 80 7.86 19.31 -5.77
CA ILE A 80 6.91 20.35 -5.39
C ILE A 80 7.34 21.11 -4.14
N MET A 81 8.06 20.47 -3.22
CA MET A 81 8.60 21.14 -2.03
C MET A 81 9.75 22.10 -2.35
N GLY A 82 10.43 21.93 -3.49
CA GLY A 82 11.40 22.89 -4.03
C GLY A 82 10.74 24.10 -4.74
N CYS A 83 9.44 24.05 -5.05
CA CYS A 83 8.71 25.18 -5.58
C CYS A 83 8.38 26.21 -4.49
N HIS A 84 8.23 27.50 -4.88
CA HIS A 84 7.94 28.61 -3.97
C HIS A 84 6.48 28.63 -3.49
N ALA A 85 5.56 28.01 -4.25
CA ALA A 85 4.20 27.75 -3.79
C ALA A 85 3.67 26.44 -4.39
N ARG A 86 2.65 25.86 -3.74
CA ARG A 86 2.02 24.56 -4.05
C ARG A 86 0.52 24.73 -4.07
N ILE A 87 -0.06 24.68 -5.24
CA ILE A 87 -1.50 24.78 -5.47
C ILE A 87 -2.02 23.38 -5.82
N SER A 88 -3.10 22.94 -5.22
CA SER A 88 -3.55 21.56 -5.39
C SER A 88 -5.05 21.41 -5.47
N THR A 89 -5.49 20.32 -6.10
CA THR A 89 -6.86 19.82 -5.91
C THR A 89 -6.97 19.11 -4.54
N PRO A 90 -8.13 19.17 -3.86
CA PRO A 90 -8.27 18.68 -2.48
C PRO A 90 -7.93 17.20 -2.28
N GLU A 91 -8.24 16.36 -3.28
CA GLU A 91 -8.12 14.90 -3.20
C GLU A 91 -6.74 14.37 -3.62
N ALA A 92 -5.82 15.24 -4.04
CA ALA A 92 -4.47 14.81 -4.42
C ALA A 92 -3.77 14.14 -3.23
N GLN A 93 -3.00 13.09 -3.54
CA GLN A 93 -2.29 12.29 -2.54
C GLN A 93 -0.81 12.66 -2.52
N LEU A 94 -0.29 12.91 -1.32
CA LEU A 94 1.06 13.39 -1.08
C LEU A 94 1.78 12.44 -0.12
N GLY A 95 2.99 12.00 -0.43
CA GLY A 95 3.74 11.11 0.45
C GLY A 95 5.15 10.78 -0.03
N LEU A 96 5.96 10.26 0.89
CA LEU A 96 7.34 9.81 0.67
C LEU A 96 7.43 8.31 0.98
N PRO A 97 7.22 7.41 0.01
CA PRO A 97 7.20 5.96 0.22
C PRO A 97 8.56 5.28 0.09
N GLU A 98 9.66 6.03 0.00
CA GLU A 98 11.01 5.53 -0.32
C GLU A 98 11.50 4.44 0.62
N LEU A 99 11.11 4.49 1.91
CA LEU A 99 11.53 3.48 2.88
C LEU A 99 10.99 2.08 2.57
N THR A 100 9.88 1.98 1.82
CA THR A 100 9.37 0.70 1.33
C THR A 100 10.25 0.04 0.28
N LEU A 101 11.20 0.80 -0.30
CA LEU A 101 12.20 0.34 -1.27
C LEU A 101 13.60 0.19 -0.65
N GLY A 102 13.72 0.34 0.68
CA GLY A 102 14.98 0.23 1.37
C GLY A 102 15.91 1.43 1.21
N VAL A 103 15.40 2.56 0.73
CA VAL A 103 16.12 3.83 0.60
C VAL A 103 15.39 4.93 1.41
N ILE A 104 15.99 6.11 1.45
CA ILE A 104 15.38 7.33 2.00
C ILE A 104 14.97 8.26 0.86
N PRO A 105 14.16 9.31 1.10
CA PRO A 105 14.02 10.41 0.14
C PRO A 105 15.38 10.94 -0.30
N GLY A 106 15.55 11.26 -1.58
CA GLY A 106 16.86 11.57 -2.15
C GLY A 106 16.93 12.92 -2.88
N PHE A 107 15.86 13.71 -2.88
CA PHE A 107 15.81 15.02 -3.55
C PHE A 107 15.50 16.17 -2.57
N GLY A 108 15.94 16.02 -1.32
CA GLY A 108 15.76 17.01 -0.25
C GLY A 108 14.49 16.83 0.57
N GLY A 109 13.80 15.72 0.41
CA GLY A 109 12.54 15.42 1.11
C GLY A 109 12.71 15.30 2.62
N THR A 110 13.80 14.69 3.10
CA THR A 110 14.09 14.57 4.53
C THR A 110 14.29 15.92 5.18
N GLN A 111 14.62 16.95 4.40
CA GLN A 111 14.90 18.30 4.89
C GLN A 111 13.72 19.25 4.72
N ARG A 112 13.06 19.22 3.57
CA ARG A 112 11.96 20.16 3.28
C ARG A 112 10.65 19.77 3.97
N LEU A 113 10.33 18.48 4.03
CA LEU A 113 9.08 18.04 4.65
C LEU A 113 8.96 18.46 6.13
N PRO A 114 9.98 18.24 7.01
CA PRO A 114 9.91 18.69 8.39
C PRO A 114 9.76 20.21 8.53
N ARG A 115 10.32 20.98 7.61
CA ARG A 115 10.26 22.45 7.60
C ARG A 115 8.90 22.98 7.13
N LEU A 116 8.11 22.16 6.45
CA LEU A 116 6.77 22.53 5.97
C LEU A 116 5.65 22.03 6.88
N VAL A 117 5.72 20.78 7.38
CA VAL A 117 4.62 20.17 8.16
C VAL A 117 4.93 19.98 9.64
N GLY A 118 6.15 20.30 10.06
CA GLY A 118 6.66 20.04 11.41
C GLY A 118 7.31 18.66 11.54
N LEU A 119 8.29 18.56 12.44
CA LEU A 119 9.14 17.37 12.58
C LEU A 119 8.36 16.08 12.91
N PRO A 120 7.40 16.06 13.87
CA PRO A 120 6.68 14.83 14.20
C PRO A 120 5.87 14.27 13.03
N LYS A 121 5.18 15.15 12.27
CA LYS A 121 4.36 14.73 11.14
C LYS A 121 5.22 14.24 9.96
N ALA A 122 6.32 14.93 9.71
CA ALA A 122 7.26 14.50 8.65
C ALA A 122 7.84 13.11 8.93
N ILE A 123 8.25 12.86 10.19
CA ILE A 123 8.75 11.56 10.62
C ILE A 123 7.66 10.47 10.45
N GLU A 124 6.41 10.75 10.86
CA GLU A 124 5.30 9.83 10.63
C GLU A 124 5.13 9.48 9.14
N MET A 125 5.11 10.52 8.27
CA MET A 125 4.92 10.32 6.82
C MET A 125 6.06 9.50 6.21
N MET A 126 7.32 9.76 6.58
CA MET A 126 8.49 9.06 6.05
C MET A 126 8.60 7.64 6.60
N LEU A 127 8.64 7.45 7.93
CA LEU A 127 8.89 6.14 8.53
C LEU A 127 7.74 5.14 8.30
N GLN A 128 6.51 5.60 8.21
CA GLN A 128 5.34 4.75 7.96
C GLN A 128 4.94 4.74 6.46
N SER A 129 5.65 5.49 5.61
CA SER A 129 5.31 5.68 4.20
C SER A 129 3.82 6.07 4.01
N LYS A 130 3.33 6.92 4.91
CA LYS A 130 1.93 7.32 4.99
C LYS A 130 1.64 8.48 4.04
N PHE A 131 0.59 8.34 3.26
CA PHE A 131 0.10 9.41 2.38
C PHE A 131 -0.93 10.28 3.12
N ILE A 132 -0.94 11.56 2.78
CA ILE A 132 -1.95 12.51 3.22
C ILE A 132 -2.66 13.10 2.01
N THR A 133 -3.90 13.56 2.18
CA THR A 133 -4.59 14.33 1.14
C THR A 133 -4.04 15.75 1.06
N ALA A 134 -4.19 16.41 -0.09
CA ALA A 134 -3.83 17.81 -0.20
C ALA A 134 -4.64 18.71 0.74
N LYS A 135 -5.86 18.30 1.12
CA LYS A 135 -6.65 18.99 2.15
C LYS A 135 -5.94 18.95 3.50
N GLU A 136 -5.50 17.77 3.97
CA GLU A 136 -4.67 17.66 5.18
C GLU A 136 -3.34 18.42 5.01
N GLY A 137 -2.73 18.35 3.82
CA GLY A 137 -1.52 19.09 3.49
C GLY A 137 -1.67 20.61 3.62
N LYS A 138 -2.84 21.16 3.27
CA LYS A 138 -3.17 22.59 3.48
C LYS A 138 -3.22 22.95 4.96
N GLU A 139 -3.89 22.14 5.76
CA GLU A 139 -3.98 22.32 7.22
C GLU A 139 -2.60 22.25 7.89
N ARG A 140 -1.69 21.45 7.34
CA ARG A 140 -0.31 21.26 7.84
C ARG A 140 0.71 22.23 7.28
N GLY A 141 0.37 23.04 6.26
CA GLY A 141 1.28 24.00 5.63
C GLY A 141 2.14 23.44 4.49
N LEU A 142 1.87 22.19 4.04
CA LEU A 142 2.51 21.63 2.86
C LEU A 142 1.93 22.19 1.56
N ILE A 143 0.65 22.54 1.54
CA ILE A 143 -0.08 23.12 0.41
C ILE A 143 -0.47 24.55 0.73
N ASP A 144 -0.25 25.46 -0.23
CA ASP A 144 -0.51 26.89 -0.06
C ASP A 144 -1.96 27.27 -0.41
N ALA A 145 -2.57 26.63 -1.41
CA ALA A 145 -3.98 26.84 -1.75
C ALA A 145 -4.62 25.59 -2.38
N LEU A 146 -5.94 25.48 -2.20
CA LEU A 146 -6.77 24.44 -2.81
C LEU A 146 -7.71 25.09 -3.83
N CYS A 147 -7.95 24.37 -4.94
CA CYS A 147 -8.90 24.80 -5.98
C CYS A 147 -9.51 23.59 -6.71
N SER A 148 -10.50 23.88 -7.57
CA SER A 148 -11.06 22.87 -8.48
C SER A 148 -10.04 22.42 -9.53
N PRO A 149 -10.18 21.24 -10.12
CA PRO A 149 -9.34 20.80 -11.23
C PRO A 149 -9.34 21.78 -12.41
N ASP A 150 -10.48 22.38 -12.72
CA ASP A 150 -10.64 23.29 -13.87
C ASP A 150 -9.92 24.62 -13.65
N ASP A 151 -9.80 25.07 -12.39
CA ASP A 151 -9.13 26.32 -12.05
C ASP A 151 -7.63 26.15 -11.74
N LEU A 152 -7.15 24.91 -11.62
CA LEU A 152 -5.81 24.63 -11.11
C LEU A 152 -4.70 25.42 -11.83
N ILE A 153 -4.66 25.35 -13.14
CA ILE A 153 -3.62 26.04 -13.94
C ILE A 153 -3.78 27.56 -13.85
N LYS A 154 -5.01 28.07 -13.91
CA LYS A 154 -5.31 29.50 -13.81
C LYS A 154 -4.83 30.09 -12.48
N ILE A 155 -5.18 29.44 -11.37
CA ILE A 155 -4.78 29.87 -10.03
C ILE A 155 -3.26 29.74 -9.83
N SER A 156 -2.66 28.66 -10.32
CA SER A 156 -1.20 28.46 -10.21
C SER A 156 -0.43 29.54 -11.01
N ARG A 157 -0.88 29.89 -12.19
CA ARG A 157 -0.31 31.00 -12.98
C ARG A 157 -0.46 32.35 -12.28
N PHE A 158 -1.64 32.61 -11.70
CA PHE A 158 -1.87 33.81 -10.91
C PHE A 158 -0.87 33.90 -9.74
N TRP A 159 -0.72 32.83 -8.95
CA TRP A 159 0.24 32.79 -7.86
C TRP A 159 1.69 32.99 -8.32
N ALA A 160 2.07 32.38 -9.42
CA ALA A 160 3.42 32.51 -9.98
C ALA A 160 3.75 33.96 -10.36
N LEU A 161 2.80 34.65 -11.00
CA LEU A 161 2.96 36.05 -11.36
C LEU A 161 2.93 36.99 -10.14
N GLU A 162 2.11 36.69 -9.14
CA GLU A 162 2.08 37.47 -7.89
C GLU A 162 3.40 37.36 -7.10
N ILE A 163 4.04 36.19 -7.11
CA ILE A 163 5.36 35.99 -6.52
C ILE A 163 6.42 36.74 -7.34
N ALA A 164 6.39 36.64 -8.66
CA ALA A 164 7.31 37.35 -9.55
C ALA A 164 7.23 38.87 -9.42
N ASN A 165 6.05 39.39 -9.10
CA ASN A 165 5.81 40.82 -8.89
C ASN A 165 5.95 41.25 -7.41
N TYR A 166 6.49 40.38 -6.54
CA TYR A 166 6.68 40.65 -5.09
C TYR A 166 5.39 40.96 -4.32
N ARG A 167 4.20 40.59 -4.83
CA ARG A 167 2.93 40.73 -4.14
C ARG A 167 2.58 39.52 -3.26
N LYS A 168 3.27 38.41 -3.48
CA LYS A 168 3.29 37.25 -2.58
C LYS A 168 4.72 36.91 -2.18
N PRO A 169 4.93 36.32 -1.01
CA PRO A 169 6.28 36.03 -0.52
C PRO A 169 6.96 34.97 -1.40
N TRP A 170 8.25 35.16 -1.63
CA TRP A 170 9.13 34.19 -2.30
C TRP A 170 9.69 33.22 -1.23
N ILE A 171 8.95 32.17 -0.93
CA ILE A 171 9.27 31.25 0.17
C ILE A 171 10.19 30.14 -0.31
N LYS A 172 11.35 30.00 0.32
CA LYS A 172 12.28 28.90 0.16
C LYS A 172 12.08 27.91 1.32
N SER A 173 11.66 26.69 1.02
CA SER A 173 11.27 25.71 2.04
C SER A 173 12.48 25.21 2.86
N LEU A 174 13.64 25.08 2.23
CA LEU A 174 14.87 24.58 2.88
C LEU A 174 15.40 25.53 3.97
N GLY A 175 15.18 26.84 3.81
CA GLY A 175 15.61 27.84 4.78
C GLY A 175 14.69 28.02 5.98
N ARG A 176 13.51 27.42 5.98
CA ARG A 176 12.53 27.59 7.07
C ARG A 176 12.95 26.82 8.31
N THR A 177 12.74 27.45 9.49
CA THR A 177 13.01 26.81 10.80
C THR A 177 11.83 26.93 11.77
N ASP A 178 10.83 27.73 11.41
CA ASP A 178 9.68 28.06 12.26
C ASP A 178 8.84 26.84 12.70
N ARG A 179 8.96 25.71 12.00
CA ARG A 179 8.20 24.49 12.31
C ARG A 179 9.05 23.33 12.86
N LEU A 180 10.35 23.52 13.02
CA LEU A 180 11.22 22.48 13.55
C LEU A 180 11.14 22.36 15.09
N GLY A 181 10.60 23.37 15.75
CA GLY A 181 10.61 23.48 17.21
C GLY A 181 11.98 23.87 17.77
N SER A 182 12.11 23.86 19.07
CA SER A 182 13.39 24.03 19.75
C SER A 182 14.28 22.80 19.56
N LEU A 183 15.58 22.95 19.70
CA LEU A 183 16.53 21.85 19.58
C LEU A 183 16.27 20.73 20.60
N SER A 184 15.81 21.06 21.80
CA SER A 184 15.45 20.08 22.83
C SER A 184 14.21 19.26 22.44
N GLU A 185 13.18 19.92 21.91
CA GLU A 185 11.97 19.26 21.41
C GLU A 185 12.30 18.34 20.21
N ALA A 186 13.09 18.82 19.27
CA ALA A 186 13.52 18.05 18.11
C ALA A 186 14.29 16.79 18.53
N ARG A 187 15.23 16.89 19.48
CA ARG A 187 15.96 15.74 20.03
C ARG A 187 15.04 14.75 20.72
N ALA A 188 14.05 15.21 21.48
CA ALA A 188 13.06 14.32 22.11
C ALA A 188 12.23 13.55 21.07
N VAL A 189 11.73 14.22 20.04
CA VAL A 189 10.98 13.61 18.94
C VAL A 189 11.83 12.56 18.21
N LEU A 190 13.06 12.88 17.85
CA LEU A 190 13.98 11.97 17.17
C LEU A 190 14.32 10.76 18.04
N SER A 191 14.55 10.95 19.34
CA SER A 191 14.82 9.85 20.28
C SER A 191 13.64 8.87 20.36
N MET A 192 12.41 9.38 20.49
CA MET A 192 11.19 8.54 20.48
C MET A 192 11.02 7.80 19.16
N ALA A 193 11.25 8.47 18.02
CA ALA A 193 11.15 7.88 16.71
C ALA A 193 12.20 6.74 16.50
N ARG A 194 13.43 6.94 16.99
CA ARG A 194 14.49 5.91 16.96
C ARG A 194 14.11 4.67 17.77
N GLN A 195 13.56 4.88 18.97
CA GLN A 195 13.09 3.76 19.82
C GLN A 195 11.95 2.99 19.13
N GLN A 196 11.00 3.71 18.54
CA GLN A 196 9.90 3.09 17.79
C GLN A 196 10.40 2.33 16.56
N ALA A 197 11.29 2.93 15.76
CA ALA A 197 11.89 2.28 14.59
C ALA A 197 12.66 1.00 14.95
N LYS A 198 13.40 0.99 16.07
CA LYS A 198 14.07 -0.22 16.58
C LYS A 198 13.09 -1.34 16.92
N LYS A 199 11.86 -1.02 17.38
CA LYS A 199 10.85 -2.03 17.73
C LYS A 199 10.14 -2.60 16.49
N VAL A 200 9.81 -1.76 15.51
CA VAL A 200 8.95 -2.15 14.38
C VAL A 200 9.71 -2.44 13.09
N ALA A 201 10.96 -2.00 13.00
CA ALA A 201 11.78 -2.07 11.80
C ALA A 201 13.27 -2.38 12.14
N ALA A 202 13.50 -3.31 13.08
CA ALA A 202 14.84 -3.65 13.60
C ALA A 202 15.85 -4.00 12.49
N ASN A 203 15.41 -4.72 11.47
CA ASN A 203 16.24 -5.18 10.34
C ASN A 203 16.12 -4.28 9.09
N MET A 204 15.61 -3.06 9.26
CA MET A 204 15.40 -2.08 8.17
C MET A 204 16.30 -0.86 8.39
N PRO A 205 17.56 -0.90 7.93
CA PRO A 205 18.56 0.13 8.22
C PRO A 205 18.16 1.52 7.72
N GLN A 206 17.37 1.61 6.66
CA GLN A 206 16.89 2.87 6.09
C GLN A 206 16.08 3.72 7.09
N HIS A 207 15.44 3.11 8.09
CA HIS A 207 14.66 3.86 9.09
C HIS A 207 15.57 4.68 10.01
N GLN A 208 16.65 4.08 10.53
CA GLN A 208 17.62 4.81 11.35
C GLN A 208 18.41 5.82 10.50
N ALA A 209 18.80 5.43 9.30
CA ALA A 209 19.50 6.31 8.36
C ALA A 209 18.66 7.55 8.00
N CYS A 210 17.35 7.40 7.80
CA CYS A 210 16.43 8.52 7.58
C CYS A 210 16.46 9.49 8.77
N LEU A 211 16.39 8.98 9.99
CA LEU A 211 16.42 9.81 11.21
C LEU A 211 17.78 10.50 11.39
N ASP A 212 18.90 9.85 11.04
CA ASP A 212 20.24 10.44 11.09
C ASP A 212 20.40 11.60 10.11
N VAL A 213 19.79 11.49 8.94
CA VAL A 213 19.79 12.55 7.92
C VAL A 213 18.89 13.72 8.31
N VAL A 214 17.71 13.44 8.88
CA VAL A 214 16.84 14.47 9.43
C VAL A 214 17.51 15.23 10.56
N GLU A 215 18.16 14.52 11.49
CA GLU A 215 18.90 15.12 12.61
C GLU A 215 20.03 16.03 12.14
N GLU A 216 20.80 15.62 11.10
CA GLU A 216 21.83 16.46 10.50
C GLU A 216 21.30 17.83 10.11
N GLY A 217 20.18 17.85 9.40
CA GLY A 217 19.60 19.10 8.95
C GLY A 217 18.94 19.93 10.06
N VAL A 218 18.55 19.32 11.16
CA VAL A 218 18.08 20.02 12.37
C VAL A 218 19.25 20.68 13.09
N LEU A 219 20.40 19.99 13.17
CA LEU A 219 21.57 20.45 13.90
C LEU A 219 22.43 21.47 13.11
N TYR A 220 22.63 21.22 11.82
CA TYR A 220 23.61 21.93 10.99
C TYR A 220 22.98 22.70 9.82
N GLY A 221 21.66 22.71 9.72
CA GLY A 221 20.92 23.42 8.68
C GLY A 221 20.54 22.57 7.48
N GLY A 222 19.56 23.06 6.71
CA GLY A 222 18.96 22.30 5.61
C GLY A 222 19.94 21.85 4.53
N GLN A 223 20.93 22.70 4.21
CA GLN A 223 21.93 22.37 3.17
C GLN A 223 22.84 21.22 3.61
N ALA A 224 23.30 21.22 4.87
CA ALA A 224 24.07 20.09 5.41
C ALA A 224 23.25 18.78 5.36
N GLY A 225 21.97 18.86 5.72
CA GLY A 225 21.06 17.73 5.63
C GLY A 225 20.87 17.20 4.22
N VAL A 226 20.72 18.06 3.20
CA VAL A 226 20.60 17.66 1.79
C VAL A 226 21.87 16.94 1.29
N LEU A 227 23.05 17.45 1.63
CA LEU A 227 24.31 16.81 1.26
C LEU A 227 24.48 15.43 1.91
N LYS A 228 24.11 15.30 3.19
CA LYS A 228 24.11 14.00 3.87
C LYS A 228 23.04 13.06 3.29
N GLU A 229 21.86 13.56 2.96
CA GLU A 229 20.79 12.80 2.31
C GLU A 229 21.30 12.16 1.01
N ALA A 230 21.90 12.94 0.11
CA ALA A 230 22.43 12.47 -1.16
C ALA A 230 23.48 11.36 -0.98
N LYS A 231 24.38 11.50 0.01
CA LYS A 231 25.37 10.48 0.34
C LYS A 231 24.73 9.19 0.84
N VAL A 232 23.88 9.30 1.86
CA VAL A 232 23.22 8.14 2.50
C VAL A 232 22.28 7.42 1.53
N PHE A 233 21.60 8.16 0.66
CA PHE A 233 20.77 7.58 -0.39
C PHE A 233 21.58 6.66 -1.33
N LYS A 234 22.75 7.12 -1.80
CA LYS A 234 23.67 6.34 -2.67
C LYS A 234 24.18 5.08 -1.96
N GLU A 235 24.45 5.15 -0.66
CA GLU A 235 24.87 4.00 0.14
C GLU A 235 23.73 2.98 0.28
N LEU A 236 22.52 3.44 0.58
CA LEU A 236 21.35 2.58 0.80
C LEU A 236 20.87 1.90 -0.48
N VAL A 237 20.90 2.57 -1.63
CA VAL A 237 20.46 1.96 -2.90
C VAL A 237 21.31 0.72 -3.24
N LEU A 238 22.57 0.68 -2.87
CA LEU A 238 23.46 -0.48 -3.07
C LEU A 238 23.27 -1.59 -2.01
N SER A 239 22.51 -1.33 -0.96
CA SER A 239 22.33 -2.28 0.13
C SER A 239 21.54 -3.53 -0.30
N THR A 240 21.80 -4.64 0.38
CA THR A 240 21.03 -5.88 0.20
C THR A 240 19.57 -5.69 0.54
N THR A 241 19.25 -4.84 1.51
CA THR A 241 17.86 -4.49 1.89
C THR A 241 17.13 -3.79 0.75
N SER A 242 17.75 -2.78 0.11
CA SER A 242 17.12 -2.10 -1.04
C SER A 242 16.93 -3.08 -2.20
N ARG A 243 17.95 -3.88 -2.50
CA ARG A 243 17.87 -4.90 -3.55
C ARG A 243 16.71 -5.88 -3.33
N ALA A 244 16.53 -6.37 -2.10
CA ALA A 244 15.46 -7.27 -1.73
C ALA A 244 14.07 -6.60 -1.81
N LEU A 245 13.93 -5.38 -1.28
CA LEU A 245 12.65 -4.67 -1.26
C LEU A 245 12.21 -4.21 -2.67
N VAL A 246 13.13 -3.78 -3.52
CA VAL A 246 12.86 -3.48 -4.94
C VAL A 246 12.43 -4.75 -5.69
N HIS A 247 13.07 -5.88 -5.43
CA HIS A 247 12.64 -7.17 -5.99
C HIS A 247 11.19 -7.50 -5.58
N VAL A 248 10.85 -7.40 -4.29
CA VAL A 248 9.49 -7.64 -3.79
C VAL A 248 8.47 -6.67 -4.42
N PHE A 249 8.85 -5.40 -4.57
CA PHE A 249 8.00 -4.40 -5.23
C PHE A 249 7.63 -4.79 -6.67
N PHE A 250 8.58 -5.25 -7.48
CA PHE A 250 8.31 -5.72 -8.83
C PHE A 250 7.59 -7.08 -8.84
N ALA A 251 7.95 -7.99 -7.95
CA ALA A 251 7.29 -9.28 -7.80
C ALA A 251 5.79 -9.10 -7.50
N GLN A 252 5.42 -8.24 -6.55
CA GLN A 252 4.02 -7.94 -6.25
C GLN A 252 3.25 -7.34 -7.44
N ARG A 253 3.90 -6.55 -8.29
CA ARG A 253 3.27 -6.02 -9.51
C ARG A 253 3.13 -7.07 -10.61
N SER A 254 4.05 -8.00 -10.70
CA SER A 254 4.01 -9.07 -11.71
C SER A 254 2.94 -10.12 -11.43
N THR A 255 2.52 -10.30 -10.16
CA THR A 255 1.50 -11.32 -9.80
C THR A 255 0.15 -11.10 -10.51
N THR A 256 -0.12 -9.90 -10.96
CA THR A 256 -1.35 -9.56 -11.66
C THR A 256 -1.26 -9.68 -13.18
N LYS A 257 -0.10 -10.08 -13.71
CA LYS A 257 0.09 -10.43 -15.12
C LYS A 257 -0.03 -11.94 -15.25
N VAL A 258 -1.20 -12.41 -15.63
CA VAL A 258 -1.53 -13.84 -15.71
C VAL A 258 -1.75 -14.22 -17.16
N PRO A 259 -0.84 -15.02 -17.77
CA PRO A 259 -0.98 -15.46 -19.16
C PRO A 259 -2.31 -16.20 -19.40
N GLY A 260 -2.96 -15.90 -20.51
CA GLY A 260 -4.27 -16.44 -20.86
C GLY A 260 -5.44 -15.87 -20.06
N VAL A 261 -5.20 -14.82 -19.24
CA VAL A 261 -6.24 -14.14 -18.43
C VAL A 261 -6.17 -12.63 -18.61
N THR A 262 -5.02 -12.01 -18.32
CA THR A 262 -4.88 -10.56 -18.35
C THR A 262 -4.35 -10.00 -19.67
N ASP A 263 -3.91 -10.85 -20.56
CA ASP A 263 -3.39 -10.57 -21.90
C ASP A 263 -4.42 -10.83 -23.04
N ILE A 264 -5.60 -11.33 -22.71
CA ILE A 264 -6.69 -11.61 -23.63
C ILE A 264 -7.85 -10.63 -23.42
N GLN A 265 -7.83 -9.47 -23.83
CA GLN A 265 -8.86 -8.41 -23.88
C GLN A 265 -10.17 -8.59 -23.05
N LEU A 266 -10.18 -9.45 -22.01
CA LEU A 266 -11.29 -9.61 -21.09
C LEU A 266 -11.43 -8.36 -20.21
N LYS A 267 -12.69 -8.02 -19.89
CA LYS A 267 -13.00 -6.97 -18.93
C LYS A 267 -13.52 -7.61 -17.65
N PRO A 268 -13.05 -7.16 -16.47
CA PRO A 268 -13.58 -7.67 -15.21
C PRO A 268 -15.04 -7.26 -15.04
N ARG A 269 -15.85 -8.20 -14.55
CA ARG A 269 -17.23 -7.92 -14.18
C ARG A 269 -17.28 -7.15 -12.88
N LYS A 270 -18.32 -6.38 -12.68
CA LYS A 270 -18.51 -5.60 -11.46
C LYS A 270 -19.12 -6.49 -10.37
N ILE A 271 -18.34 -6.80 -9.35
CA ILE A 271 -18.78 -7.54 -8.17
C ILE A 271 -19.28 -6.54 -7.11
N ARG A 272 -20.56 -6.60 -6.76
CA ARG A 272 -21.23 -5.68 -5.83
C ARG A 272 -21.73 -6.36 -4.57
N LYS A 273 -22.11 -7.64 -4.70
CA LYS A 273 -22.72 -8.42 -3.63
C LYS A 273 -22.07 -9.80 -3.57
N VAL A 274 -21.54 -10.15 -2.41
CA VAL A 274 -20.84 -11.41 -2.16
C VAL A 274 -21.52 -12.14 -1.02
N ALA A 275 -21.80 -13.43 -1.19
CA ALA A 275 -22.21 -14.29 -0.11
C ALA A 275 -21.00 -14.97 0.53
N VAL A 276 -20.94 -14.99 1.86
CA VAL A 276 -19.93 -15.72 2.63
C VAL A 276 -20.63 -16.81 3.42
N ILE A 277 -20.26 -18.06 3.18
CA ILE A 277 -20.84 -19.23 3.87
C ILE A 277 -19.90 -19.66 4.99
N GLY A 278 -20.36 -19.54 6.23
CA GLY A 278 -19.59 -19.77 7.45
C GLY A 278 -19.10 -18.48 8.09
N GLY A 279 -19.58 -18.18 9.30
CA GLY A 279 -19.26 -16.99 10.10
C GLY A 279 -18.16 -17.23 11.14
N GLY A 280 -17.34 -18.28 10.95
CA GLY A 280 -16.18 -18.57 11.79
C GLY A 280 -15.04 -17.55 11.62
N LEU A 281 -13.85 -17.88 12.12
CA LEU A 281 -12.68 -17.01 12.10
C LEU A 281 -12.39 -16.46 10.68
N MET A 282 -12.29 -17.36 9.69
CA MET A 282 -11.97 -16.98 8.31
C MET A 282 -13.12 -16.22 7.65
N GLY A 283 -14.34 -16.75 7.69
CA GLY A 283 -15.50 -16.11 7.05
C GLY A 283 -15.83 -14.74 7.61
N SER A 284 -15.74 -14.55 8.93
CA SER A 284 -15.88 -13.21 9.55
C SER A 284 -14.80 -12.23 9.09
N GLY A 285 -13.55 -12.70 8.95
CA GLY A 285 -12.45 -11.89 8.44
C GLY A 285 -12.62 -11.53 6.97
N ILE A 286 -13.03 -12.49 6.12
CA ILE A 286 -13.32 -12.29 4.68
C ILE A 286 -14.47 -11.29 4.52
N ALA A 287 -15.58 -11.48 5.24
CA ALA A 287 -16.72 -10.56 5.25
C ALA A 287 -16.28 -9.14 5.63
N THR A 288 -15.43 -8.99 6.66
CA THR A 288 -14.89 -7.69 7.07
C THR A 288 -14.10 -7.02 5.95
N ALA A 289 -13.21 -7.74 5.27
CA ALA A 289 -12.41 -7.20 4.16
C ALA A 289 -13.29 -6.69 3.00
N LEU A 290 -14.36 -7.41 2.68
CA LEU A 290 -15.34 -7.02 1.66
C LEU A 290 -16.11 -5.76 2.08
N LEU A 291 -16.65 -5.73 3.30
CA LEU A 291 -17.48 -4.64 3.84
C LEU A 291 -16.72 -3.31 3.90
N VAL A 292 -15.48 -3.30 4.38
CA VAL A 292 -14.67 -2.07 4.43
C VAL A 292 -14.31 -1.54 3.04
N SER A 293 -14.45 -2.38 2.02
CA SER A 293 -14.26 -2.03 0.60
C SER A 293 -15.57 -1.68 -0.12
N ASN A 294 -16.65 -1.44 0.62
CA ASN A 294 -18.00 -1.12 0.12
C ASN A 294 -18.62 -2.21 -0.77
N ILE A 295 -18.34 -3.48 -0.50
CA ILE A 295 -19.00 -4.62 -1.13
C ILE A 295 -20.03 -5.16 -0.15
N SER A 296 -21.28 -5.32 -0.60
CA SER A 296 -22.37 -5.87 0.22
C SER A 296 -22.12 -7.35 0.50
N VAL A 297 -22.38 -7.79 1.73
CA VAL A 297 -22.14 -9.17 2.17
C VAL A 297 -23.40 -9.80 2.72
N VAL A 298 -23.73 -11.00 2.23
CA VAL A 298 -24.69 -11.92 2.86
C VAL A 298 -23.89 -12.97 3.62
N LEU A 299 -23.96 -12.93 4.95
CA LEU A 299 -23.32 -13.93 5.82
C LEU A 299 -24.32 -15.05 6.10
N LYS A 300 -24.06 -16.25 5.60
CA LYS A 300 -24.90 -17.42 5.79
C LYS A 300 -24.31 -18.36 6.84
N GLU A 301 -25.15 -18.76 7.81
CA GLU A 301 -24.81 -19.73 8.83
C GLU A 301 -25.90 -20.80 8.98
N VAL A 302 -25.57 -21.89 9.69
CA VAL A 302 -26.44 -23.06 9.86
C VAL A 302 -27.55 -22.84 10.89
N ASN A 303 -27.34 -21.92 11.84
CA ASN A 303 -28.31 -21.60 12.88
C ASN A 303 -28.17 -20.14 13.37
N PRO A 304 -29.20 -19.59 14.06
CA PRO A 304 -29.17 -18.21 14.53
C PRO A 304 -28.03 -17.89 15.50
N GLN A 305 -27.62 -18.83 16.35
CA GLN A 305 -26.56 -18.62 17.35
C GLN A 305 -25.21 -18.39 16.67
N PHE A 306 -24.87 -19.21 15.67
CA PHE A 306 -23.63 -19.05 14.90
C PHE A 306 -23.68 -17.79 14.04
N LEU A 307 -24.82 -17.47 13.46
CA LEU A 307 -25.00 -16.23 12.69
C LEU A 307 -24.77 -15.00 13.58
N GLN A 308 -25.41 -14.94 14.76
CA GLN A 308 -25.23 -13.84 15.71
C GLN A 308 -23.76 -13.72 16.15
N ARG A 309 -23.07 -14.85 16.42
CA ARG A 309 -21.66 -14.89 16.77
C ARG A 309 -20.81 -14.32 15.65
N GLY A 310 -21.04 -14.74 14.40
CA GLY A 310 -20.31 -14.24 13.23
C GLY A 310 -20.49 -12.74 13.05
N GLN A 311 -21.72 -12.24 13.11
CA GLN A 311 -22.03 -10.80 13.03
C GLN A 311 -21.37 -10.00 14.15
N LYS A 312 -21.36 -10.51 15.39
CA LYS A 312 -20.66 -9.89 16.52
C LYS A 312 -19.15 -9.85 16.31
N THR A 313 -18.56 -10.93 15.78
CA THR A 313 -17.13 -10.97 15.46
C THR A 313 -16.77 -9.91 14.42
N ILE A 314 -17.58 -9.75 13.38
CA ILE A 314 -17.39 -8.71 12.35
C ILE A 314 -17.49 -7.32 12.96
N ALA A 315 -18.56 -7.01 13.68
CA ALA A 315 -18.83 -5.66 14.17
C ALA A 315 -17.90 -5.28 15.35
N ALA A 316 -18.01 -6.02 16.48
CA ALA A 316 -17.34 -5.70 17.72
C ALA A 316 -15.88 -6.22 17.79
N GLY A 317 -15.54 -7.27 17.04
CA GLY A 317 -14.17 -7.78 16.97
C GLY A 317 -13.33 -7.04 15.92
N ASN A 318 -13.68 -7.23 14.66
CA ASN A 318 -12.84 -6.80 13.55
C ASN A 318 -12.96 -5.30 13.26
N LEU A 319 -14.19 -4.79 13.03
CA LEU A 319 -14.41 -3.39 12.62
C LEU A 319 -14.05 -2.41 13.75
N GLU A 320 -14.50 -2.65 14.99
CA GLU A 320 -14.07 -1.83 16.14
C GLU A 320 -12.56 -1.90 16.36
N GLY A 321 -11.94 -3.07 16.17
CA GLY A 321 -10.50 -3.23 16.24
C GLY A 321 -9.76 -2.37 15.21
N LEU A 322 -10.29 -2.23 13.98
CA LEU A 322 -9.75 -1.33 12.96
C LEU A 322 -9.93 0.14 13.35
N VAL A 323 -11.06 0.51 13.96
CA VAL A 323 -11.29 1.88 14.46
C VAL A 323 -10.33 2.22 15.58
N LYS A 324 -10.16 1.34 16.56
CA LYS A 324 -9.23 1.53 17.70
C LYS A 324 -7.78 1.72 17.23
N ARG A 325 -7.38 1.06 16.15
CA ARG A 325 -6.04 1.22 15.53
C ARG A 325 -5.93 2.44 14.61
N GLY A 326 -6.98 3.23 14.44
CA GLY A 326 -7.00 4.38 13.53
C GLY A 326 -7.01 4.03 12.03
N SER A 327 -7.22 2.76 11.70
CA SER A 327 -7.25 2.28 10.29
C SER A 327 -8.62 2.46 9.63
N LEU A 328 -9.67 2.72 10.41
CA LEU A 328 -11.04 2.93 9.95
C LEU A 328 -11.70 4.05 10.76
N THR A 329 -12.48 4.92 10.10
CA THR A 329 -13.30 5.92 10.82
C THR A 329 -14.62 5.31 11.30
N LYS A 330 -15.25 5.90 12.32
CA LYS A 330 -16.56 5.45 12.83
C LYS A 330 -17.65 5.49 11.75
N ASP A 331 -17.65 6.51 10.90
CA ASP A 331 -18.62 6.64 9.80
C ASP A 331 -18.46 5.52 8.78
N LYS A 332 -17.23 5.19 8.42
CA LYS A 332 -16.94 4.05 7.52
C LYS A 332 -17.31 2.71 8.17
N MET A 333 -17.13 2.57 9.48
CA MET A 333 -17.59 1.39 10.22
C MET A 333 -19.11 1.26 10.17
N SER A 334 -19.86 2.33 10.45
CA SER A 334 -21.32 2.33 10.39
C SER A 334 -21.82 1.97 8.99
N LYS A 335 -21.20 2.52 7.96
CA LYS A 335 -21.48 2.16 6.56
C LYS A 335 -21.20 0.69 6.27
N ALA A 336 -20.08 0.16 6.74
CA ALA A 336 -19.71 -1.26 6.55
C ALA A 336 -20.75 -2.19 7.21
N ILE A 337 -21.21 -1.87 8.43
CA ILE A 337 -22.24 -2.64 9.13
C ILE A 337 -23.57 -2.62 8.35
N SER A 338 -23.96 -1.49 7.75
CA SER A 338 -25.21 -1.40 6.95
C SER A 338 -25.19 -2.24 5.67
N LEU A 339 -24.03 -2.68 5.21
CA LEU A 339 -23.86 -3.55 4.04
C LEU A 339 -23.87 -5.05 4.40
N LEU A 340 -23.96 -5.39 5.69
CA LEU A 340 -23.98 -6.77 6.17
C LEU A 340 -25.42 -7.25 6.36
N LYS A 341 -25.78 -8.35 5.69
CA LYS A 341 -27.03 -9.07 5.88
C LYS A 341 -26.74 -10.49 6.39
N GLY A 342 -27.49 -10.96 7.39
CA GLY A 342 -27.45 -12.35 7.85
C GLY A 342 -28.47 -13.21 7.14
N ALA A 343 -28.16 -14.49 6.90
CA ALA A 343 -29.04 -15.48 6.30
C ALA A 343 -28.85 -16.85 6.95
N LEU A 344 -29.93 -17.64 7.00
CA LEU A 344 -29.90 -19.04 7.48
C LEU A 344 -30.09 -20.04 6.35
N ASP A 345 -30.57 -19.58 5.20
CA ASP A 345 -30.77 -20.36 3.98
C ASP A 345 -30.16 -19.66 2.77
N TYR A 346 -30.41 -20.17 1.58
CA TYR A 346 -29.88 -19.64 0.32
C TYR A 346 -30.84 -18.70 -0.42
N SER A 347 -31.95 -18.26 0.17
CA SER A 347 -32.96 -17.41 -0.48
C SER A 347 -32.37 -16.08 -1.01
N ASP A 348 -31.39 -15.54 -0.30
CA ASP A 348 -30.69 -14.29 -0.62
C ASP A 348 -29.52 -14.47 -1.63
N PHE A 349 -29.33 -15.67 -2.19
CA PHE A 349 -28.22 -15.95 -3.12
C PHE A 349 -28.59 -15.77 -4.59
N LYS A 350 -29.87 -15.48 -4.89
CA LYS A 350 -30.37 -15.35 -6.28
C LYS A 350 -29.79 -14.17 -7.06
N ASP A 351 -29.18 -13.21 -6.40
CA ASP A 351 -28.63 -11.98 -6.98
C ASP A 351 -27.18 -11.69 -6.55
N VAL A 352 -26.46 -12.69 -6.02
CA VAL A 352 -25.06 -12.52 -5.66
C VAL A 352 -24.14 -12.70 -6.87
N ASP A 353 -23.08 -11.90 -6.90
CA ASP A 353 -22.07 -11.97 -7.97
C ASP A 353 -20.99 -13.03 -7.69
N MET A 354 -20.79 -13.35 -6.41
CA MET A 354 -19.77 -14.30 -5.94
C MET A 354 -20.20 -14.94 -4.63
N VAL A 355 -19.88 -16.21 -4.44
CA VAL A 355 -19.95 -16.92 -3.16
C VAL A 355 -18.53 -17.27 -2.72
N ILE A 356 -18.21 -17.06 -1.45
CA ILE A 356 -16.97 -17.54 -0.81
C ILE A 356 -17.35 -18.49 0.32
N GLU A 357 -17.10 -19.78 0.13
CA GLU A 357 -17.33 -20.81 1.13
C GLU A 357 -16.12 -20.86 2.08
N ALA A 358 -16.39 -20.76 3.38
CA ALA A 358 -15.40 -20.75 4.47
C ALA A 358 -15.86 -21.63 5.67
N VAL A 359 -16.42 -22.81 5.37
CA VAL A 359 -16.83 -23.79 6.38
C VAL A 359 -15.67 -24.74 6.74
N ILE A 360 -15.91 -25.67 7.64
CA ILE A 360 -14.93 -26.69 8.06
C ILE A 360 -14.45 -27.55 6.89
N GLU A 361 -13.22 -28.06 6.97
CA GLU A 361 -12.55 -28.83 5.91
C GLU A 361 -13.08 -30.29 5.82
N LYS A 362 -14.36 -30.41 5.39
CA LYS A 362 -15.02 -31.70 5.12
C LYS A 362 -15.50 -31.77 3.69
N VAL A 363 -14.90 -32.65 2.88
CA VAL A 363 -15.19 -32.81 1.44
C VAL A 363 -16.69 -33.01 1.18
N PRO A 364 -17.42 -33.97 1.81
CA PRO A 364 -18.83 -34.18 1.52
C PRO A 364 -19.71 -32.93 1.79
N LEU A 365 -19.37 -32.17 2.82
CA LEU A 365 -20.10 -30.93 3.16
C LEU A 365 -19.87 -29.88 2.08
N LYS A 366 -18.62 -29.66 1.65
CA LYS A 366 -18.31 -28.71 0.60
C LYS A 366 -18.97 -29.09 -0.71
N GLN A 367 -18.93 -30.36 -1.11
CA GLN A 367 -19.61 -30.87 -2.32
C GLN A 367 -21.14 -30.62 -2.27
N SER A 368 -21.79 -30.86 -1.12
CA SER A 368 -23.20 -30.56 -0.93
C SER A 368 -23.51 -29.07 -1.08
N ILE A 369 -22.70 -28.21 -0.42
CA ILE A 369 -22.85 -26.75 -0.53
C ILE A 369 -22.72 -26.30 -1.99
N PHE A 370 -21.71 -26.75 -2.71
CA PHE A 370 -21.49 -26.34 -4.10
C PHE A 370 -22.59 -26.84 -5.04
N ALA A 371 -23.11 -28.03 -4.83
CA ALA A 371 -24.28 -28.54 -5.57
C ALA A 371 -25.55 -27.73 -5.31
N ASP A 372 -25.74 -27.23 -4.09
CA ASP A 372 -26.90 -26.41 -3.72
C ASP A 372 -26.80 -24.99 -4.28
N ILE A 373 -25.65 -24.32 -4.12
CA ILE A 373 -25.46 -22.95 -4.63
C ILE A 373 -25.41 -22.89 -6.15
N GLU A 374 -24.96 -23.92 -6.83
CA GLU A 374 -25.02 -24.01 -8.28
C GLU A 374 -26.43 -23.82 -8.83
N LYS A 375 -27.45 -24.43 -8.16
CA LYS A 375 -28.85 -24.38 -8.58
C LYS A 375 -29.50 -23.02 -8.33
N ILE A 376 -29.00 -22.28 -7.36
CA ILE A 376 -29.66 -21.07 -6.84
C ILE A 376 -29.00 -19.79 -7.34
N CYS A 377 -27.69 -19.78 -7.40
CA CYS A 377 -26.92 -18.61 -7.81
C CYS A 377 -27.03 -18.36 -9.33
N PRO A 378 -26.96 -17.09 -9.75
CA PRO A 378 -26.95 -16.75 -11.18
C PRO A 378 -25.83 -17.47 -11.96
N PRO A 379 -26.01 -17.73 -13.26
CA PRO A 379 -24.98 -18.42 -14.08
C PRO A 379 -23.63 -17.71 -14.10
N HIS A 380 -23.60 -16.40 -13.92
CA HIS A 380 -22.37 -15.61 -13.88
C HIS A 380 -21.68 -15.61 -12.50
N CYS A 381 -22.35 -16.11 -11.46
CA CYS A 381 -21.83 -16.08 -10.10
C CYS A 381 -20.58 -16.95 -9.95
N ILE A 382 -19.53 -16.41 -9.37
CA ILE A 382 -18.30 -17.12 -9.06
C ILE A 382 -18.48 -17.94 -7.79
N LEU A 383 -18.11 -19.20 -7.82
CA LEU A 383 -18.20 -20.14 -6.71
C LEU A 383 -16.81 -20.39 -6.13
N ALA A 384 -16.44 -19.64 -5.11
CA ALA A 384 -15.12 -19.70 -4.50
C ALA A 384 -15.13 -20.51 -3.20
N THR A 385 -14.03 -21.22 -2.93
CA THR A 385 -13.77 -21.90 -1.65
C THR A 385 -12.51 -21.33 -0.98
N ASN A 386 -12.56 -21.16 0.34
CA ASN A 386 -11.38 -20.77 1.13
C ASN A 386 -10.60 -21.98 1.67
N THR A 387 -10.79 -23.17 1.10
CA THR A 387 -9.99 -24.33 1.51
C THR A 387 -8.49 -24.04 1.41
N SER A 388 -7.71 -24.63 2.29
CA SER A 388 -6.25 -24.48 2.32
C SER A 388 -5.51 -25.66 1.65
N THR A 389 -6.18 -26.80 1.44
CA THR A 389 -5.52 -28.06 1.04
C THR A 389 -6.35 -28.96 0.12
N ILE A 390 -7.69 -28.82 0.11
CA ILE A 390 -8.55 -29.75 -0.65
C ILE A 390 -8.45 -29.42 -2.14
N ASP A 391 -8.30 -30.47 -2.94
CA ASP A 391 -8.33 -30.39 -4.40
C ASP A 391 -9.68 -29.83 -4.90
N LEU A 392 -9.62 -28.74 -5.67
CA LEU A 392 -10.81 -28.06 -6.16
C LEU A 392 -11.62 -28.94 -7.14
N ASN A 393 -11.00 -29.87 -7.84
CA ASN A 393 -11.71 -30.83 -8.69
C ASN A 393 -12.63 -31.72 -7.85
N ILE A 394 -12.19 -32.12 -6.66
CA ILE A 394 -13.00 -32.90 -5.72
C ILE A 394 -14.16 -32.06 -5.16
N VAL A 395 -13.90 -30.78 -4.83
CA VAL A 395 -14.96 -29.87 -4.36
C VAL A 395 -16.05 -29.71 -5.42
N GLY A 396 -15.67 -29.55 -6.68
CA GLY A 396 -16.58 -29.35 -7.81
C GLY A 396 -17.14 -30.65 -8.44
N GLU A 397 -16.78 -31.83 -7.94
CA GLU A 397 -17.12 -33.11 -8.57
C GLU A 397 -18.62 -33.31 -8.80
N LYS A 398 -19.46 -32.82 -7.89
CA LYS A 398 -20.92 -32.93 -7.94
C LYS A 398 -21.62 -31.75 -8.63
N THR A 399 -20.88 -30.95 -9.37
CA THR A 399 -21.39 -29.77 -10.10
C THR A 399 -21.11 -29.87 -11.60
N ASN A 400 -21.91 -29.15 -12.39
CA ASN A 400 -21.67 -28.95 -13.82
C ASN A 400 -21.04 -27.57 -14.13
N SER A 401 -20.77 -26.77 -13.12
CA SER A 401 -20.27 -25.38 -13.22
C SER A 401 -18.82 -25.26 -12.82
N GLN A 402 -17.98 -26.20 -13.20
CA GLN A 402 -16.55 -26.23 -12.80
C GLN A 402 -15.74 -25.08 -13.39
N ASP A 403 -16.23 -24.47 -14.47
CA ASP A 403 -15.63 -23.27 -15.10
C ASP A 403 -15.68 -22.02 -14.23
N ARG A 404 -16.60 -21.97 -13.24
CA ARG A 404 -16.75 -20.87 -12.29
C ARG A 404 -16.34 -21.23 -10.86
N ILE A 405 -15.80 -22.43 -10.64
CA ILE A 405 -15.22 -22.85 -9.35
C ILE A 405 -13.76 -22.43 -9.29
N ILE A 406 -13.40 -21.76 -8.17
CA ILE A 406 -12.07 -21.20 -7.97
C ILE A 406 -11.70 -21.22 -6.47
N GLY A 407 -10.43 -21.35 -6.15
CA GLY A 407 -9.95 -21.18 -4.78
C GLY A 407 -9.72 -19.70 -4.47
N ALA A 408 -10.22 -19.26 -3.33
CA ALA A 408 -9.95 -17.94 -2.75
C ALA A 408 -9.35 -18.15 -1.36
N HIS A 409 -8.08 -18.57 -1.32
CA HIS A 409 -7.38 -18.91 -0.09
C HIS A 409 -6.84 -17.66 0.59
N PHE A 410 -7.52 -17.25 1.64
CA PHE A 410 -7.13 -16.14 2.52
C PHE A 410 -6.28 -16.66 3.68
N PHE A 411 -5.46 -15.78 4.24
CA PHE A 411 -4.62 -16.07 5.41
C PHE A 411 -5.14 -15.37 6.65
N SER A 412 -5.03 -16.03 7.80
CA SER A 412 -5.53 -15.51 9.09
C SER A 412 -4.62 -14.44 9.68
N PRO A 413 -5.15 -13.30 10.16
CA PRO A 413 -6.53 -12.81 10.08
C PRO A 413 -6.88 -12.26 8.69
N ALA A 414 -7.97 -12.78 8.07
CA ALA A 414 -8.26 -12.53 6.65
C ALA A 414 -8.46 -11.04 6.29
N HIS A 415 -8.92 -10.20 7.21
CA HIS A 415 -9.08 -8.75 6.99
C HIS A 415 -7.78 -7.96 7.12
N ILE A 416 -6.69 -8.58 7.62
CA ILE A 416 -5.38 -7.94 7.82
C ILE A 416 -4.34 -8.47 6.85
N MET A 417 -4.19 -9.79 6.76
CA MET A 417 -3.12 -10.42 5.96
C MET A 417 -3.23 -10.05 4.49
N PRO A 418 -2.14 -9.59 3.85
CA PRO A 418 -2.20 -9.02 2.51
C PRO A 418 -2.35 -10.05 1.39
N LEU A 419 -1.91 -11.29 1.56
CA LEU A 419 -1.89 -12.30 0.51
C LEU A 419 -3.27 -12.91 0.27
N LEU A 420 -3.63 -13.12 -1.00
CA LEU A 420 -4.76 -13.93 -1.47
C LEU A 420 -4.24 -14.89 -2.55
N GLU A 421 -4.19 -16.20 -2.25
CA GLU A 421 -3.95 -17.20 -3.28
C GLU A 421 -5.24 -17.47 -4.06
N ILE A 422 -5.16 -17.27 -5.36
CA ILE A 422 -6.24 -17.56 -6.30
C ILE A 422 -5.90 -18.90 -6.97
N VAL A 423 -6.58 -19.95 -6.56
CA VAL A 423 -6.29 -21.31 -7.03
C VAL A 423 -7.16 -21.64 -8.20
N ARG A 424 -6.54 -21.97 -9.34
CA ARG A 424 -7.25 -22.39 -10.57
C ARG A 424 -7.03 -23.86 -10.88
N THR A 425 -8.08 -24.50 -11.37
CA THR A 425 -7.99 -25.78 -12.09
C THR A 425 -7.83 -25.52 -13.59
N GLU A 426 -7.64 -26.56 -14.36
CA GLU A 426 -7.64 -26.47 -15.84
C GLU A 426 -9.02 -26.06 -16.39
N ARG A 427 -10.10 -26.27 -15.62
CA ARG A 427 -11.48 -25.95 -15.99
C ARG A 427 -11.92 -24.56 -15.59
N THR A 428 -11.22 -23.93 -14.64
CA THR A 428 -11.56 -22.57 -14.17
C THR A 428 -11.44 -21.57 -15.32
N SER A 429 -12.52 -20.86 -15.62
CA SER A 429 -12.53 -19.89 -16.71
C SER A 429 -11.63 -18.69 -16.48
N PRO A 430 -11.00 -18.12 -17.52
CA PRO A 430 -10.24 -16.90 -17.42
C PRO A 430 -11.03 -15.73 -16.83
N GLN A 431 -12.36 -15.67 -17.09
CA GLN A 431 -13.22 -14.64 -16.54
C GLN A 431 -13.35 -14.74 -15.02
N ALA A 432 -13.52 -15.93 -14.46
CA ALA A 432 -13.59 -16.14 -13.01
C ALA A 432 -12.27 -15.73 -12.32
N ILE A 433 -11.14 -16.05 -12.93
CA ILE A 433 -9.82 -15.68 -12.43
C ILE A 433 -9.66 -14.15 -12.45
N LEU A 434 -9.98 -13.49 -13.57
CA LEU A 434 -9.87 -12.04 -13.72
C LEU A 434 -10.74 -11.27 -12.70
N ASP A 435 -11.96 -11.75 -12.49
CA ASP A 435 -12.89 -11.14 -11.54
C ASP A 435 -12.39 -11.26 -10.10
N LEU A 436 -11.87 -12.44 -9.71
CA LEU A 436 -11.32 -12.65 -8.37
C LEU A 436 -10.01 -11.86 -8.15
N ILE A 437 -9.14 -11.73 -9.16
CA ILE A 437 -7.99 -10.82 -9.12
C ILE A 437 -8.45 -9.38 -8.84
N THR A 438 -9.52 -8.96 -9.53
CA THR A 438 -10.06 -7.60 -9.39
C THR A 438 -10.63 -7.37 -7.99
N VAL A 439 -11.41 -8.31 -7.47
CA VAL A 439 -11.92 -8.28 -6.10
C VAL A 439 -10.77 -8.25 -5.10
N GLY A 440 -9.76 -9.10 -5.28
CA GLY A 440 -8.55 -9.11 -4.43
C GLY A 440 -7.89 -7.74 -4.34
N LYS A 441 -7.72 -7.05 -5.47
CA LYS A 441 -7.20 -5.66 -5.50
C LYS A 441 -8.13 -4.67 -4.81
N MET A 442 -9.44 -4.76 -5.05
CA MET A 442 -10.42 -3.88 -4.41
C MET A 442 -10.40 -3.97 -2.89
N ILE A 443 -10.24 -5.18 -2.35
CA ILE A 443 -10.11 -5.42 -0.90
C ILE A 443 -8.68 -5.28 -0.38
N LYS A 444 -7.79 -4.65 -1.17
CA LYS A 444 -6.40 -4.33 -0.84
C LYS A 444 -5.53 -5.56 -0.53
N LYS A 445 -5.80 -6.69 -1.20
CA LYS A 445 -4.95 -7.87 -1.17
C LYS A 445 -3.94 -7.85 -2.32
N VAL A 446 -2.89 -8.64 -2.16
CA VAL A 446 -1.96 -9.01 -3.22
C VAL A 446 -2.42 -10.36 -3.77
N PRO A 447 -3.14 -10.41 -4.90
CA PRO A 447 -3.61 -11.65 -5.48
C PRO A 447 -2.47 -12.36 -6.22
N VAL A 448 -2.33 -13.65 -5.97
CA VAL A 448 -1.36 -14.54 -6.65
C VAL A 448 -2.12 -15.73 -7.22
N VAL A 449 -2.09 -15.91 -8.55
CA VAL A 449 -2.74 -17.02 -9.21
C VAL A 449 -1.82 -18.23 -9.19
N VAL A 450 -2.31 -19.35 -8.67
CA VAL A 450 -1.57 -20.61 -8.50
C VAL A 450 -2.35 -21.79 -9.06
N GLY A 451 -1.65 -22.87 -9.38
CA GLY A 451 -2.26 -24.14 -9.80
C GLY A 451 -2.88 -24.90 -8.62
N ASN A 452 -3.84 -25.75 -8.96
CA ASN A 452 -4.50 -26.64 -8.02
C ASN A 452 -3.59 -27.84 -7.67
N CYS A 453 -3.09 -27.85 -6.44
CA CYS A 453 -2.37 -28.98 -5.84
C CYS A 453 -2.51 -28.94 -4.32
N THR A 454 -2.26 -30.05 -3.64
CA THR A 454 -2.33 -30.11 -2.17
C THR A 454 -1.44 -29.06 -1.50
N GLY A 455 -2.02 -28.16 -0.71
CA GLY A 455 -1.32 -27.07 -0.01
C GLY A 455 -0.95 -25.87 -0.90
N PHE A 456 -1.37 -25.87 -2.15
CA PHE A 456 -1.17 -24.81 -3.13
C PHE A 456 0.32 -24.34 -3.22
N ALA A 457 0.62 -23.05 -3.27
CA ALA A 457 2.01 -22.57 -3.30
C ALA A 457 2.55 -22.30 -1.89
N VAL A 458 1.82 -21.56 -1.06
CA VAL A 458 2.33 -21.09 0.23
C VAL A 458 2.53 -22.24 1.21
N ASN A 459 1.52 -23.08 1.42
CA ASN A 459 1.66 -24.21 2.34
C ASN A 459 2.73 -25.20 1.87
N ARG A 460 2.84 -25.46 0.54
CA ARG A 460 3.91 -26.30 -0.01
C ARG A 460 5.31 -25.74 0.26
N THR A 461 5.46 -24.44 0.31
CA THR A 461 6.73 -23.78 0.67
C THR A 461 6.95 -23.77 2.17
N PHE A 462 5.88 -23.64 2.95
CA PHE A 462 5.95 -23.53 4.41
C PHE A 462 6.15 -24.88 5.12
N PHE A 463 5.58 -25.97 4.60
CA PHE A 463 5.74 -27.30 5.21
C PHE A 463 7.20 -27.76 5.34
N PRO A 464 8.06 -27.66 4.33
CA PRO A 464 9.49 -27.98 4.48
C PRO A 464 10.20 -27.16 5.54
N TYR A 465 9.82 -25.88 5.70
CA TYR A 465 10.35 -25.04 6.77
C TYR A 465 9.97 -25.59 8.17
N GLY A 466 8.70 -25.93 8.38
CA GLY A 466 8.25 -26.56 9.62
C GLY A 466 8.93 -27.92 9.88
N GLN A 467 9.04 -28.76 8.84
CA GLN A 467 9.75 -30.05 8.93
C GLN A 467 11.23 -29.89 9.29
N ALA A 468 11.92 -28.91 8.72
CA ALA A 468 13.31 -28.60 9.05
C ALA A 468 13.45 -28.18 10.52
N ALA A 469 12.54 -27.37 11.05
CA ALA A 469 12.53 -26.99 12.45
C ALA A 469 12.34 -28.21 13.38
N HIS A 470 11.39 -29.09 13.07
CA HIS A 470 11.18 -30.34 13.82
C HIS A 470 12.40 -31.26 13.77
N LEU A 471 13.07 -31.37 12.62
CA LEU A 471 14.31 -32.14 12.48
C LEU A 471 15.40 -31.61 13.43
N LEU A 472 15.56 -30.29 13.53
CA LEU A 472 16.52 -29.68 14.45
C LEU A 472 16.21 -30.04 15.92
N VAL A 473 14.94 -30.09 16.31
CA VAL A 473 14.51 -30.53 17.64
C VAL A 473 14.86 -32.00 17.83
N SER A 474 14.61 -32.86 16.84
CA SER A 474 14.98 -34.28 16.89
C SER A 474 16.49 -34.51 17.03
N LEU A 475 17.32 -33.57 16.57
CA LEU A 475 18.77 -33.55 16.74
C LEU A 475 19.22 -32.96 18.07
N GLY A 476 18.29 -32.65 19.01
CA GLY A 476 18.55 -32.14 20.33
C GLY A 476 18.67 -30.64 20.48
N ILE A 477 18.29 -29.87 19.45
CA ILE A 477 18.26 -28.40 19.54
C ILE A 477 17.00 -27.96 20.30
N ASP A 478 17.18 -27.09 21.30
CA ASP A 478 16.09 -26.52 22.08
C ASP A 478 15.15 -25.67 21.21
N LEU A 479 13.84 -25.95 21.30
CA LEU A 479 12.82 -25.29 20.46
C LEU A 479 12.73 -23.77 20.69
N PHE A 480 12.90 -23.30 21.94
CA PHE A 480 12.91 -21.86 22.24
C PHE A 480 14.15 -21.15 21.67
N ARG A 481 15.26 -21.88 21.51
CA ARG A 481 16.44 -21.36 20.83
C ARG A 481 16.18 -21.19 19.34
N ILE A 482 15.49 -22.13 18.70
CA ILE A 482 15.11 -22.04 17.28
C ILE A 482 14.19 -20.83 17.08
N ASP A 483 13.13 -20.68 17.90
CA ASP A 483 12.21 -19.56 17.83
C ASP A 483 12.91 -18.20 17.97
N ARG A 484 13.85 -18.12 18.93
CA ARG A 484 14.64 -16.91 19.17
C ARG A 484 15.52 -16.54 17.98
N VAL A 485 16.17 -17.52 17.36
CA VAL A 485 17.01 -17.30 16.17
C VAL A 485 16.16 -16.80 14.99
N ILE A 486 15.02 -17.44 14.76
CA ILE A 486 14.11 -17.09 13.67
C ILE A 486 13.49 -15.70 13.90
N SER A 487 13.07 -15.38 15.12
CA SER A 487 12.54 -14.05 15.45
C SER A 487 13.61 -12.95 15.33
N ASN A 488 14.85 -13.24 15.76
CA ASN A 488 15.98 -12.31 15.61
C ASN A 488 16.39 -12.11 14.13
N PHE A 489 16.18 -13.11 13.28
CA PHE A 489 16.36 -12.97 11.83
C PHE A 489 15.35 -11.98 11.22
N GLY A 490 14.18 -11.80 11.84
CA GLY A 490 13.16 -10.84 11.43
C GLY A 490 11.80 -11.45 11.09
N MET A 491 11.61 -12.74 11.33
CA MET A 491 10.27 -13.35 11.23
C MET A 491 9.40 -12.86 12.39
N PRO A 492 8.09 -12.61 12.17
CA PRO A 492 7.19 -12.13 13.25
C PRO A 492 7.09 -13.08 14.44
N MET A 493 7.33 -14.36 14.23
CA MET A 493 7.26 -15.44 15.23
C MET A 493 8.13 -16.60 14.79
N GLY A 494 8.55 -17.42 15.73
CA GLY A 494 9.24 -18.68 15.46
C GLY A 494 8.30 -19.78 14.95
N PRO A 495 8.83 -20.95 14.58
CA PRO A 495 8.06 -22.09 14.08
C PRO A 495 7.24 -22.85 15.15
N PHE A 496 7.47 -22.61 16.45
CA PHE A 496 6.86 -23.33 17.60
C PHE A 496 5.99 -22.46 18.51
#